data_737c99bd0ad85108c4546c88e64310d2
#
_entry.id   737c99bd0ad85108c4546c88e64310d2
#
_cell.length_a   1.000
_cell.length_b   1.000
_cell.length_c   1.000
_cell.angle_alpha   90.00
_cell.angle_beta   90.00
_cell.angle_gamma   90.00
#
_symmetry.space_group_name_H-M   'P 1'
#
loop_
_entity.id
_entity.type
_entity.pdbx_description
1 polymer ?
#
loop_
_entity_poly.entity_id
_entity_poly.type
_entity_poly.pdbx_seq_one_letter_code
_entity_poly.pdbx_strand_id
1 'polypeptide(L)'
;MEGENHISERDDVVIRFSGDSGDGMQMTGKLFTDTAALMGNGISTFPDFPAEIRAPQGTISGVSGFQVHIGDHPVSTPGDYCDVLVAMNPAALRANARWLKPGATIICDGDTFNDRSVERAGFRAFDPVTEMNLQDYNVVFPHMTSMTREAVATVGLDPKAASKCKNMFALGICFCIYNRPLDHAVDFIRRKFAKKPAVAEANVLALKGGYNYASNTHAFANTYVVRPAPLPAGLYRSISGNQATAWGLMAASEKSGRPLFCGSYPITPATAILEELAKRKDLNVKTLQAEDEISGICTAIGAAYAGNFAVTTTSGPGLSLKSEAIGLAVMTELPLVIVDVQRGGPSTGLPTKPEQADLNQALWGRNGECPLVVMAASTPSNCFHYAFWAGKIAMEHMTPVLLLSDGFIANGSEPWRIPSMKEYPKITPPIVTRAPEGGFQPYARDEKRLARMWALPGTKGVEHRVGGLEKDSLSGAVSHDPENHERMVGLRAAKVARVQDFIPKQEVVGGRRGELLVVGWGGTYGHLLTAVRELQRRGEQVSLCHFNFIHPLPRGVREIFSRFRRIVVCELNSGQFAGYLRQQFQEFEFLRYNKIQGLPFTVTELRDEFARLLKS
;
A
#
# COMPACT_ATOMS: atom_id res chain seq x y z
N MET A 1 -3.10 -25.95 43.61
CA MET A 1 -3.39 -24.52 43.39
C MET A 1 -3.75 -24.41 41.94
N GLU A 2 -5.06 -24.26 41.67
CA GLU A 2 -5.57 -23.99 40.32
C GLU A 2 -5.05 -22.62 39.92
N GLY A 3 -4.18 -22.58 38.93
CA GLY A 3 -3.69 -21.32 38.38
C GLY A 3 -4.85 -20.65 37.60
N GLU A 4 -5.49 -19.65 38.20
CA GLU A 4 -6.39 -18.78 37.48
C GLU A 4 -5.60 -18.14 36.34
N ASN A 5 -6.04 -18.38 35.09
CA ASN A 5 -5.51 -17.66 33.93
C ASN A 5 -5.79 -16.17 34.14
N HIS A 6 -4.77 -15.41 34.48
CA HIS A 6 -4.89 -13.98 34.67
C HIS A 6 -5.16 -13.31 33.31
N ILE A 7 -6.39 -12.81 33.10
CA ILE A 7 -6.73 -12.00 31.94
C ILE A 7 -6.14 -10.60 32.17
N SER A 8 -5.21 -10.20 31.33
CA SER A 8 -4.55 -8.88 31.36
C SER A 8 -5.02 -8.03 30.17
N GLU A 9 -5.48 -6.81 30.46
CA GLU A 9 -5.82 -5.86 29.38
C GLU A 9 -4.55 -5.23 28.82
N ARG A 10 -4.55 -5.01 27.49
CA ARG A 10 -3.50 -4.32 26.76
C ARG A 10 -4.11 -3.27 25.84
N ASP A 11 -3.50 -2.09 25.79
CA ASP A 11 -3.91 -1.01 24.91
C ASP A 11 -3.60 -1.36 23.45
N ASP A 12 -2.46 -1.98 23.21
CA ASP A 12 -2.04 -2.48 21.90
C ASP A 12 -1.16 -3.74 21.98
N VAL A 13 -1.06 -4.44 20.87
CA VAL A 13 -0.21 -5.63 20.70
C VAL A 13 0.28 -5.75 19.27
N VAL A 14 1.54 -6.11 19.12
CA VAL A 14 2.16 -6.41 17.81
C VAL A 14 2.55 -7.89 17.77
N ILE A 15 2.03 -8.61 16.78
CA ILE A 15 2.32 -10.03 16.55
C ILE A 15 3.01 -10.17 15.20
N ARG A 16 4.11 -10.91 15.14
CA ARG A 16 4.83 -11.23 13.92
C ARG A 16 4.81 -12.73 13.66
N PHE A 17 4.17 -13.15 12.57
CA PHE A 17 4.21 -14.53 12.07
C PHE A 17 5.33 -14.65 11.05
N SER A 18 6.18 -15.67 11.17
CA SER A 18 7.33 -15.86 10.28
C SER A 18 7.63 -17.33 10.02
N GLY A 19 7.93 -17.65 8.76
CA GLY A 19 8.24 -18.99 8.28
C GLY A 19 8.73 -18.96 6.85
N ASP A 20 8.89 -20.11 6.21
CA ASP A 20 9.20 -20.18 4.81
C ASP A 20 8.00 -19.71 3.93
N SER A 21 8.28 -19.31 2.70
CA SER A 21 7.26 -18.88 1.72
C SER A 21 6.10 -19.89 1.54
N GLY A 22 6.33 -21.17 1.80
CA GLY A 22 5.33 -22.23 1.73
C GLY A 22 4.55 -22.50 3.04
N ASP A 23 4.94 -21.90 4.16
CA ASP A 23 4.34 -22.16 5.48
C ASP A 23 2.99 -21.43 5.71
N GLY A 24 2.55 -20.61 4.77
CA GLY A 24 1.22 -19.97 4.83
C GLY A 24 1.10 -18.79 5.79
N MET A 25 2.20 -18.13 6.14
CA MET A 25 2.23 -17.01 7.10
C MET A 25 1.33 -15.84 6.70
N GLN A 26 1.22 -15.55 5.41
CA GLN A 26 0.31 -14.53 4.89
C GLN A 26 -1.17 -14.84 5.21
N MET A 27 -1.56 -16.11 5.11
CA MET A 27 -2.92 -16.55 5.44
C MET A 27 -3.17 -16.50 6.95
N THR A 28 -2.20 -16.92 7.75
CA THR A 28 -2.25 -16.89 9.22
C THR A 28 -2.45 -15.47 9.73
N GLY A 29 -1.59 -14.54 9.29
CA GLY A 29 -1.68 -13.14 9.66
C GLY A 29 -2.99 -12.48 9.19
N LYS A 30 -3.44 -12.80 7.97
CA LYS A 30 -4.72 -12.29 7.46
C LYS A 30 -5.91 -12.78 8.29
N LEU A 31 -5.98 -14.05 8.66
CA LEU A 31 -7.05 -14.58 9.51
C LEU A 31 -7.07 -13.95 10.89
N PHE A 32 -5.90 -13.74 11.49
CA PHE A 32 -5.81 -13.01 12.76
C PHE A 32 -6.32 -11.56 12.60
N THR A 33 -5.91 -10.88 11.54
CA THR A 33 -6.34 -9.52 11.20
C THR A 33 -7.85 -9.42 11.00
N ASP A 34 -8.44 -10.33 10.21
CA ASP A 34 -9.88 -10.32 9.90
C ASP A 34 -10.70 -10.56 11.18
N THR A 35 -10.24 -11.45 12.07
CA THR A 35 -10.90 -11.67 13.38
C THR A 35 -10.79 -10.44 14.29
N ALA A 36 -9.62 -9.80 14.34
CA ALA A 36 -9.43 -8.56 15.11
C ALA A 36 -10.31 -7.41 14.56
N ALA A 37 -10.49 -7.32 13.24
CA ALA A 37 -11.38 -6.35 12.61
C ALA A 37 -12.85 -6.57 13.02
N LEU A 38 -13.32 -7.83 13.08
CA LEU A 38 -14.67 -8.17 13.55
C LEU A 38 -14.89 -7.83 15.02
N MET A 39 -13.84 -7.86 15.82
CA MET A 39 -13.87 -7.42 17.22
C MET A 39 -13.77 -5.91 17.38
N GLY A 40 -13.67 -5.14 16.30
CA GLY A 40 -13.65 -3.69 16.32
C GLY A 40 -12.31 -3.07 16.70
N ASN A 41 -11.21 -3.81 16.68
CA ASN A 41 -9.88 -3.25 16.99
C ASN A 41 -9.40 -2.28 15.91
N GLY A 42 -8.58 -1.30 16.28
CA GLY A 42 -7.68 -0.60 15.37
C GLY A 42 -6.64 -1.58 14.84
N ILE A 43 -6.30 -1.51 13.56
CA ILE A 43 -5.43 -2.49 12.92
C ILE A 43 -4.50 -1.81 11.91
N SER A 44 -3.25 -2.26 11.88
CA SER A 44 -2.33 -2.00 10.77
C SER A 44 -1.48 -3.25 10.51
N THR A 45 -1.24 -3.57 9.25
CA THR A 45 -0.50 -4.79 8.89
C THR A 45 0.69 -4.50 7.99
N PHE A 46 1.69 -5.38 8.07
CA PHE A 46 2.84 -5.38 7.18
C PHE A 46 3.13 -6.82 6.70
N PRO A 47 2.63 -7.19 5.51
CA PRO A 47 3.06 -8.39 4.82
C PRO A 47 4.51 -8.24 4.35
N ASP A 48 5.39 -9.12 4.83
CA ASP A 48 6.81 -9.15 4.48
C ASP A 48 7.08 -10.39 3.61
N PHE A 49 7.29 -10.15 2.32
CA PHE A 49 7.53 -11.22 1.36
C PHE A 49 9.02 -11.55 1.25
N PRO A 50 9.37 -12.80 0.89
CA PRO A 50 10.76 -13.21 0.73
C PRO A 50 11.52 -12.29 -0.24
N ALA A 51 12.80 -12.10 0.02
CA ALA A 51 13.67 -11.34 -0.87
C ALA A 51 13.83 -12.03 -2.23
N GLU A 52 13.83 -13.37 -2.24
CA GLU A 52 13.92 -14.20 -3.44
C GLU A 52 12.68 -15.08 -3.59
N ILE A 53 12.06 -15.07 -4.78
CA ILE A 53 10.83 -15.81 -5.07
C ILE A 53 11.03 -17.33 -4.99
N ARG A 54 12.25 -17.83 -5.23
CA ARG A 54 12.60 -19.26 -5.26
C ARG A 54 13.77 -19.61 -4.34
N ALA A 55 13.89 -18.90 -3.21
CA ALA A 55 14.93 -19.23 -2.24
C ALA A 55 14.75 -20.66 -1.68
N PRO A 56 15.83 -21.37 -1.37
CA PRO A 56 15.76 -22.66 -0.72
C PRO A 56 15.06 -22.56 0.65
N GLN A 57 14.23 -23.55 0.96
CA GLN A 57 13.54 -23.62 2.26
C GLN A 57 14.55 -23.71 3.42
N GLY A 58 14.23 -23.05 4.53
CA GLY A 58 15.09 -22.99 5.71
C GLY A 58 16.27 -22.04 5.61
N THR A 59 16.31 -21.16 4.57
CA THR A 59 17.31 -20.10 4.45
C THR A 59 16.70 -18.73 4.76
N ILE A 60 17.52 -17.77 5.18
CA ILE A 60 17.08 -16.41 5.53
C ILE A 60 16.40 -15.71 4.34
N SER A 61 16.92 -15.89 3.12
CA SER A 61 16.36 -15.30 1.89
C SER A 61 14.95 -15.80 1.55
N GLY A 62 14.57 -17.00 2.02
CA GLY A 62 13.25 -17.61 1.80
C GLY A 62 12.22 -17.28 2.88
N VAL A 63 12.58 -16.52 3.91
CA VAL A 63 11.68 -16.19 5.01
C VAL A 63 10.59 -15.23 4.55
N SER A 64 9.34 -15.61 4.80
CA SER A 64 8.14 -14.82 4.68
C SER A 64 7.65 -14.41 6.07
N GLY A 65 7.15 -13.18 6.20
CA GLY A 65 6.61 -12.68 7.45
C GLY A 65 5.27 -11.98 7.26
N PHE A 66 4.52 -11.86 8.35
CA PHE A 66 3.32 -11.03 8.41
C PHE A 66 3.22 -10.42 9.80
N GLN A 67 3.28 -9.10 9.88
CA GLN A 67 3.15 -8.38 11.14
C GLN A 67 1.75 -7.77 11.24
N VAL A 68 1.14 -7.92 12.41
CA VAL A 68 -0.17 -7.35 12.74
C VAL A 68 -0.02 -6.53 14.01
N HIS A 69 -0.40 -5.27 13.94
CA HIS A 69 -0.58 -4.39 15.09
C HIS A 69 -2.07 -4.20 15.33
N ILE A 70 -2.55 -4.54 16.51
CA ILE A 70 -3.93 -4.34 16.95
C ILE A 70 -3.95 -3.42 18.17
N GLY A 71 -4.95 -2.54 18.26
CA GLY A 71 -5.08 -1.61 19.38
C GLY A 71 -6.54 -1.33 19.75
N ASP A 72 -6.74 -0.85 20.98
CA ASP A 72 -8.02 -0.32 21.47
C ASP A 72 -8.27 1.11 20.99
N HIS A 73 -7.41 1.61 20.12
CA HIS A 73 -7.42 2.92 19.48
C HIS A 73 -7.09 2.81 18.00
N PRO A 74 -7.31 3.86 17.18
CA PRO A 74 -6.88 3.85 15.77
C PRO A 74 -5.37 3.68 15.64
N VAL A 75 -4.94 2.61 14.97
CA VAL A 75 -3.54 2.25 14.75
C VAL A 75 -3.12 2.70 13.36
N SER A 76 -2.01 3.42 13.25
CA SER A 76 -1.50 3.99 11.99
C SER A 76 -0.24 3.31 11.46
N THR A 77 0.40 2.43 12.24
CA THR A 77 1.63 1.72 11.87
C THR A 77 1.56 0.25 12.27
N PRO A 78 2.31 -0.63 11.60
CA PRO A 78 2.37 -2.05 11.96
C PRO A 78 3.17 -2.31 13.25
N GLY A 79 3.69 -1.26 13.92
CA GLY A 79 4.56 -1.33 15.10
C GLY A 79 6.03 -1.55 14.74
N ASP A 80 6.92 -1.00 15.56
CA ASP A 80 8.37 -1.12 15.35
C ASP A 80 8.88 -2.50 15.80
N TYR A 81 8.42 -2.95 16.96
CA TYR A 81 8.83 -4.19 17.61
C TYR A 81 7.61 -5.03 17.98
N CYS A 82 7.75 -6.36 17.96
CA CYS A 82 6.66 -7.27 18.26
C CYS A 82 6.67 -7.76 19.71
N ASP A 83 5.47 -7.92 20.26
CA ASP A 83 5.22 -8.54 21.59
C ASP A 83 5.25 -10.05 21.49
N VAL A 84 4.89 -10.61 20.31
CA VAL A 84 4.96 -12.05 20.03
C VAL A 84 5.58 -12.28 18.67
N LEU A 85 6.56 -13.16 18.61
CA LEU A 85 7.13 -13.71 17.38
C LEU A 85 6.76 -15.21 17.27
N VAL A 86 6.05 -15.57 16.22
CA VAL A 86 5.84 -16.96 15.82
C VAL A 86 6.87 -17.30 14.76
N ALA A 87 7.82 -18.19 15.06
CA ALA A 87 8.91 -18.62 14.18
C ALA A 87 8.76 -20.09 13.81
N MET A 88 8.34 -20.38 12.58
CA MET A 88 8.06 -21.74 12.12
C MET A 88 9.33 -22.57 11.86
N ASN A 89 10.53 -21.95 11.89
CA ASN A 89 11.81 -22.60 11.71
C ASN A 89 12.97 -21.70 12.20
N PRO A 90 14.21 -22.22 12.32
CA PRO A 90 15.38 -21.44 12.78
C PRO A 90 15.69 -20.21 11.92
N ALA A 91 15.51 -20.28 10.59
CA ALA A 91 15.75 -19.15 9.69
C ALA A 91 14.76 -18.00 9.98
N ALA A 92 13.49 -18.32 10.25
CA ALA A 92 12.47 -17.36 10.63
C ALA A 92 12.81 -16.67 11.96
N LEU A 93 13.30 -17.40 12.96
CA LEU A 93 13.78 -16.85 14.23
C LEU A 93 14.96 -15.88 13.96
N ARG A 94 15.98 -16.32 13.24
CA ARG A 94 17.19 -15.53 12.98
C ARG A 94 16.89 -14.23 12.23
N ALA A 95 16.02 -14.29 11.23
CA ALA A 95 15.65 -13.11 10.44
C ALA A 95 14.87 -12.05 11.24
N ASN A 96 14.13 -12.46 12.28
CA ASN A 96 13.15 -11.61 12.94
C ASN A 96 13.43 -11.29 14.42
N ALA A 97 14.39 -11.93 15.07
CA ALA A 97 14.68 -11.67 16.50
C ALA A 97 15.05 -10.20 16.80
N ARG A 98 15.63 -9.49 15.83
CA ARG A 98 15.93 -8.05 15.96
C ARG A 98 14.69 -7.14 16.13
N TRP A 99 13.50 -7.66 15.87
CA TRP A 99 12.23 -6.92 15.97
C TRP A 99 11.45 -7.26 17.26
N LEU A 100 12.07 -7.92 18.22
CA LEU A 100 11.45 -8.26 19.50
C LEU A 100 11.48 -7.08 20.46
N LYS A 101 10.35 -6.84 21.15
CA LYS A 101 10.34 -5.99 22.36
C LYS A 101 11.04 -6.71 23.50
N PRO A 102 11.70 -6.01 24.44
CA PRO A 102 12.18 -6.64 25.68
C PRO A 102 11.06 -7.42 26.39
N GLY A 103 11.34 -8.66 26.77
CA GLY A 103 10.36 -9.54 27.42
C GLY A 103 9.29 -10.12 26.51
N ALA A 104 9.42 -10.00 25.18
CA ALA A 104 8.50 -10.59 24.22
C ALA A 104 8.43 -12.11 24.32
N THR A 105 7.32 -12.69 23.85
CA THR A 105 7.14 -14.13 23.73
C THR A 105 7.59 -14.63 22.37
N ILE A 106 8.36 -15.70 22.32
CA ILE A 106 8.83 -16.35 21.10
C ILE A 106 8.24 -17.76 21.05
N ILE A 107 7.49 -18.07 20.00
CA ILE A 107 6.84 -19.37 19.81
C ILE A 107 7.49 -20.04 18.60
N CYS A 108 8.27 -21.10 18.84
CA CYS A 108 9.01 -21.82 17.82
C CYS A 108 8.40 -23.22 17.57
N ASP A 109 8.33 -23.68 16.32
CA ASP A 109 7.98 -25.08 16.03
C ASP A 109 9.14 -26.01 16.38
N GLY A 110 9.09 -26.62 17.58
CA GLY A 110 10.15 -27.48 18.11
C GLY A 110 10.59 -28.63 17.20
N ASP A 111 9.69 -29.12 16.34
CA ASP A 111 10.02 -30.18 15.38
C ASP A 111 10.99 -29.73 14.27
N THR A 112 11.14 -28.44 14.06
CA THR A 112 11.99 -27.87 13.00
C THR A 112 13.36 -27.41 13.49
N PHE A 113 13.58 -27.35 14.81
CA PHE A 113 14.84 -26.90 15.41
C PHE A 113 15.81 -28.08 15.65
N ASN A 114 16.09 -28.81 14.56
CA ASN A 114 17.13 -29.86 14.55
C ASN A 114 18.46 -29.34 13.99
N ASP A 115 19.57 -30.03 14.27
CA ASP A 115 20.93 -29.62 13.91
C ASP A 115 21.06 -29.17 12.44
N ARG A 116 20.52 -29.95 11.52
CA ARG A 116 20.57 -29.65 10.09
C ARG A 116 19.85 -28.35 9.70
N SER A 117 18.71 -28.07 10.33
CA SER A 117 17.91 -26.87 10.06
C SER A 117 18.55 -25.64 10.70
N VAL A 118 19.13 -25.80 11.89
CA VAL A 118 19.88 -24.77 12.62
C VAL A 118 21.12 -24.35 11.82
N GLU A 119 21.92 -25.34 11.35
CA GLU A 119 23.08 -25.10 10.49
C GLU A 119 22.68 -24.40 9.17
N ARG A 120 21.62 -24.88 8.51
CA ARG A 120 21.12 -24.27 7.25
C ARG A 120 20.68 -22.82 7.44
N ALA A 121 20.12 -22.47 8.59
CA ALA A 121 19.79 -21.09 8.95
C ALA A 121 21.03 -20.23 9.25
N GLY A 122 22.23 -20.82 9.23
CA GLY A 122 23.52 -20.15 9.40
C GLY A 122 23.91 -19.94 10.86
N PHE A 123 23.30 -20.64 11.82
CA PHE A 123 23.77 -20.66 13.20
C PHE A 123 25.07 -21.46 13.32
N ARG A 124 25.93 -21.04 14.24
CA ARG A 124 27.21 -21.70 14.55
C ARG A 124 27.10 -22.64 15.73
N ALA A 125 26.23 -22.31 16.70
CA ALA A 125 25.89 -23.14 17.83
C ALA A 125 24.58 -23.89 17.57
N PHE A 126 24.46 -25.11 18.18
CA PHE A 126 23.24 -25.91 18.10
C PHE A 126 22.08 -25.34 18.93
N ASP A 127 22.35 -24.34 19.76
CA ASP A 127 21.35 -23.63 20.55
C ASP A 127 21.17 -22.19 20.04
N PRO A 128 20.16 -21.92 19.16
CA PRO A 128 19.86 -20.60 18.65
C PRO A 128 19.48 -19.58 19.74
N VAL A 129 18.88 -20.02 20.84
CA VAL A 129 18.49 -19.16 21.98
C VAL A 129 19.71 -18.55 22.62
N THR A 130 20.71 -19.39 22.93
CA THR A 130 21.99 -18.94 23.49
C THR A 130 22.79 -18.09 22.51
N GLU A 131 22.90 -18.51 21.21
CA GLU A 131 23.65 -17.74 20.19
C GLU A 131 23.11 -16.33 19.97
N MET A 132 21.79 -16.16 20.10
CA MET A 132 21.13 -14.86 19.87
C MET A 132 20.85 -14.07 21.15
N ASN A 133 21.31 -14.52 22.32
CA ASN A 133 21.07 -13.89 23.63
C ASN A 133 19.58 -13.71 23.93
N LEU A 134 18.77 -14.76 23.72
CA LEU A 134 17.32 -14.73 23.91
C LEU A 134 16.86 -15.33 25.24
N GLN A 135 17.77 -15.53 26.21
CA GLN A 135 17.48 -16.19 27.53
C GLN A 135 16.51 -15.35 28.37
N ASP A 136 16.50 -14.02 28.21
CA ASP A 136 15.61 -13.11 28.94
C ASP A 136 14.21 -13.01 28.31
N TYR A 137 13.95 -13.74 27.22
CA TYR A 137 12.67 -13.80 26.55
C TYR A 137 11.87 -15.04 26.97
N ASN A 138 10.55 -14.98 26.86
CA ASN A 138 9.71 -16.16 27.06
C ASN A 138 9.71 -17.03 25.79
N VAL A 139 10.63 -18.02 25.71
CA VAL A 139 10.77 -18.87 24.53
C VAL A 139 10.07 -20.19 24.74
N VAL A 140 9.12 -20.54 23.88
CA VAL A 140 8.33 -21.77 23.97
C VAL A 140 8.51 -22.58 22.68
N PHE A 141 8.74 -23.89 22.81
CA PHE A 141 8.98 -24.82 21.71
C PHE A 141 7.90 -25.92 21.63
N PRO A 142 6.61 -25.58 21.30
CA PRO A 142 5.64 -26.63 21.03
C PRO A 142 6.04 -27.42 19.78
N HIS A 143 5.84 -28.74 19.82
CA HIS A 143 6.05 -29.64 18.67
C HIS A 143 4.90 -29.48 17.65
N MET A 144 4.77 -28.28 17.03
CA MET A 144 3.59 -27.91 16.25
C MET A 144 3.37 -28.85 15.07
N THR A 145 4.42 -29.27 14.39
CA THR A 145 4.29 -30.17 13.22
C THR A 145 3.78 -31.54 13.65
N SER A 146 4.33 -32.17 14.71
CA SER A 146 3.92 -33.47 15.22
C SER A 146 2.49 -33.41 15.79
N MET A 147 2.18 -32.43 16.62
CA MET A 147 0.85 -32.22 17.19
C MET A 147 -0.20 -31.94 16.12
N THR A 148 0.16 -31.23 15.05
CA THR A 148 -0.75 -31.03 13.91
C THR A 148 -1.08 -32.36 13.23
N ARG A 149 -0.06 -33.19 12.96
CA ARG A 149 -0.28 -34.51 12.33
C ARG A 149 -1.19 -35.40 13.18
N GLU A 150 -1.01 -35.38 14.49
CA GLU A 150 -1.86 -36.10 15.44
C GLU A 150 -3.30 -35.56 15.42
N ALA A 151 -3.48 -34.26 15.53
CA ALA A 151 -4.79 -33.61 15.54
C ALA A 151 -5.60 -33.87 14.25
N VAL A 152 -4.95 -34.06 13.11
CA VAL A 152 -5.61 -34.30 11.81
C VAL A 152 -5.59 -35.76 11.35
N ALA A 153 -5.10 -36.68 12.19
CA ALA A 153 -4.93 -38.10 11.83
C ALA A 153 -6.24 -38.75 11.33
N THR A 154 -7.37 -38.37 11.93
CA THR A 154 -8.72 -38.89 11.57
C THR A 154 -9.19 -38.47 10.20
N VAL A 155 -8.59 -37.44 9.58
CA VAL A 155 -9.01 -36.93 8.25
C VAL A 155 -8.44 -37.76 7.10
N GLY A 156 -7.38 -38.54 7.33
CA GLY A 156 -6.78 -39.41 6.32
C GLY A 156 -5.96 -38.69 5.26
N LEU A 157 -5.40 -37.52 5.57
CA LEU A 157 -4.45 -36.81 4.69
C LEU A 157 -3.08 -37.51 4.67
N ASP A 158 -2.37 -37.40 3.55
CA ASP A 158 -0.97 -37.81 3.51
C ASP A 158 -0.10 -36.95 4.47
N PRO A 159 1.02 -37.46 4.99
CA PRO A 159 1.83 -36.78 6.00
C PRO A 159 2.34 -35.39 5.59
N LYS A 160 2.57 -35.16 4.29
CA LYS A 160 3.03 -33.88 3.77
C LYS A 160 1.88 -32.87 3.74
N ALA A 161 0.68 -33.31 3.32
CA ALA A 161 -0.51 -32.46 3.37
C ALA A 161 -0.94 -32.13 4.79
N ALA A 162 -0.89 -33.10 5.72
CA ALA A 162 -1.16 -32.89 7.14
C ALA A 162 -0.20 -31.84 7.74
N SER A 163 1.10 -31.95 7.49
CA SER A 163 2.09 -30.99 7.99
C SER A 163 1.91 -29.56 7.49
N LYS A 164 1.26 -29.36 6.32
CA LYS A 164 0.96 -28.02 5.83
C LYS A 164 -0.07 -27.27 6.65
N CYS A 165 -0.83 -27.95 7.52
CA CYS A 165 -1.82 -27.34 8.39
C CYS A 165 -1.21 -26.74 9.68
N LYS A 166 0.10 -26.88 9.93
CA LYS A 166 0.79 -26.42 11.15
C LYS A 166 0.67 -24.90 11.38
N ASN A 167 0.52 -24.12 10.32
CA ASN A 167 0.27 -22.69 10.42
C ASN A 167 -1.07 -22.37 11.12
N MET A 168 -2.09 -23.22 10.96
CA MET A 168 -3.35 -23.08 11.69
C MET A 168 -3.21 -23.47 13.16
N PHE A 169 -2.33 -24.43 13.48
CA PHE A 169 -2.00 -24.75 14.87
C PHE A 169 -1.34 -23.53 15.56
N ALA A 170 -0.35 -22.90 14.91
CA ALA A 170 0.28 -21.69 15.41
C ALA A 170 -0.73 -20.53 15.58
N LEU A 171 -1.67 -20.38 14.65
CA LEU A 171 -2.76 -19.42 14.74
C LEU A 171 -3.68 -19.71 15.94
N GLY A 172 -3.99 -20.97 16.20
CA GLY A 172 -4.79 -21.40 17.35
C GLY A 172 -4.15 -21.01 18.67
N ILE A 173 -2.83 -21.18 18.81
CA ILE A 173 -2.08 -20.71 19.98
C ILE A 173 -2.28 -19.19 20.17
N CYS A 174 -2.08 -18.39 19.12
CA CYS A 174 -2.26 -16.95 19.19
C CYS A 174 -3.71 -16.55 19.52
N PHE A 175 -4.70 -17.29 19.02
CA PHE A 175 -6.11 -17.04 19.33
C PHE A 175 -6.41 -17.27 20.82
N CYS A 176 -5.83 -18.30 21.42
CA CYS A 176 -5.94 -18.54 22.85
C CYS A 176 -5.26 -17.41 23.67
N ILE A 177 -4.01 -17.07 23.35
CA ILE A 177 -3.25 -16.02 24.05
C ILE A 177 -4.01 -14.69 24.04
N TYR A 178 -4.66 -14.33 22.93
CA TYR A 178 -5.35 -13.06 22.77
C TYR A 178 -6.88 -13.16 22.88
N ASN A 179 -7.38 -14.25 23.45
CA ASN A 179 -8.80 -14.48 23.68
C ASN A 179 -9.68 -14.20 22.46
N ARG A 180 -9.29 -14.77 21.30
CA ARG A 180 -10.00 -14.58 20.03
C ARG A 180 -10.97 -15.73 19.76
N PRO A 181 -12.21 -15.42 19.29
CA PRO A 181 -13.17 -16.45 18.92
C PRO A 181 -12.73 -17.19 17.65
N LEU A 182 -12.96 -18.51 17.61
CA LEU A 182 -12.56 -19.37 16.49
C LEU A 182 -13.55 -19.33 15.30
N ASP A 183 -14.80 -18.93 15.54
CA ASP A 183 -15.91 -19.11 14.60
C ASP A 183 -15.63 -18.51 13.22
N HIS A 184 -15.17 -17.26 13.19
CA HIS A 184 -14.85 -16.59 11.93
C HIS A 184 -13.74 -17.30 11.15
N ALA A 185 -12.69 -17.73 11.83
CA ALA A 185 -11.57 -18.44 11.21
C ALA A 185 -12.04 -19.81 10.66
N VAL A 186 -12.86 -20.53 11.41
CA VAL A 186 -13.47 -21.80 10.98
C VAL A 186 -14.32 -21.60 9.72
N ASP A 187 -15.19 -20.60 9.71
CA ASP A 187 -16.05 -20.29 8.56
C ASP A 187 -15.24 -19.87 7.33
N PHE A 188 -14.20 -19.07 7.53
CA PHE A 188 -13.30 -18.70 6.44
C PHE A 188 -12.58 -19.92 5.86
N ILE A 189 -12.03 -20.80 6.71
CA ILE A 189 -11.34 -22.03 6.28
C ILE A 189 -12.29 -22.90 5.47
N ARG A 190 -13.50 -23.14 5.95
CA ARG A 190 -14.51 -23.95 5.26
C ARG A 190 -14.88 -23.37 3.90
N ARG A 191 -15.09 -22.07 3.80
CA ARG A 191 -15.37 -21.38 2.52
C ARG A 191 -14.19 -21.43 1.56
N LYS A 192 -12.98 -21.16 2.04
CA LYS A 192 -11.78 -21.13 1.20
C LYS A 192 -11.44 -22.50 0.61
N PHE A 193 -11.61 -23.54 1.40
CA PHE A 193 -11.32 -24.91 1.00
C PHE A 193 -12.59 -25.73 0.65
N ALA A 194 -13.69 -25.07 0.28
CA ALA A 194 -14.96 -25.75 -0.04
C ALA A 194 -14.82 -26.85 -1.10
N LYS A 195 -13.91 -26.71 -2.06
CA LYS A 195 -13.61 -27.72 -3.09
C LYS A 195 -12.71 -28.88 -2.59
N LYS A 196 -12.21 -28.81 -1.35
CA LYS A 196 -11.32 -29.80 -0.73
C LYS A 196 -11.72 -30.00 0.73
N PRO A 197 -12.87 -30.66 1.01
CA PRO A 197 -13.44 -30.76 2.36
C PRO A 197 -12.48 -31.35 3.41
N ALA A 198 -11.70 -32.38 3.04
CA ALA A 198 -10.71 -32.97 3.92
C ALA A 198 -9.62 -31.96 4.35
N VAL A 199 -9.16 -31.10 3.42
CA VAL A 199 -8.20 -30.04 3.75
C VAL A 199 -8.84 -28.97 4.64
N ALA A 200 -10.13 -28.64 4.40
CA ALA A 200 -10.83 -27.71 5.27
C ALA A 200 -10.92 -28.24 6.71
N GLU A 201 -11.36 -29.48 6.87
CA GLU A 201 -11.49 -30.10 8.21
C GLU A 201 -10.14 -30.23 8.91
N ALA A 202 -9.08 -30.64 8.20
CA ALA A 202 -7.74 -30.71 8.77
C ALA A 202 -7.26 -29.34 9.28
N ASN A 203 -7.47 -28.26 8.54
CA ASN A 203 -7.10 -26.92 9.01
C ASN A 203 -7.93 -26.48 10.23
N VAL A 204 -9.20 -26.84 10.30
CA VAL A 204 -10.07 -26.56 11.46
C VAL A 204 -9.60 -27.34 12.69
N LEU A 205 -9.26 -28.62 12.53
CA LEU A 205 -8.74 -29.45 13.63
C LEU A 205 -7.38 -28.94 14.11
N ALA A 206 -6.48 -28.55 13.20
CA ALA A 206 -5.19 -27.95 13.55
C ALA A 206 -5.36 -26.64 14.34
N LEU A 207 -6.28 -25.76 13.91
CA LEU A 207 -6.60 -24.51 14.61
C LEU A 207 -7.08 -24.77 16.04
N LYS A 208 -8.04 -25.69 16.21
CA LYS A 208 -8.55 -26.10 17.52
C LYS A 208 -7.50 -26.78 18.36
N GLY A 209 -6.63 -27.62 17.75
CA GLY A 209 -5.51 -28.26 18.41
C GLY A 209 -4.54 -27.26 19.03
N GLY A 210 -4.16 -26.23 18.28
CA GLY A 210 -3.30 -25.15 18.79
C GLY A 210 -3.94 -24.33 19.90
N TYR A 211 -5.23 -24.01 19.79
CA TYR A 211 -5.99 -23.34 20.85
C TYR A 211 -6.01 -24.16 22.14
N ASN A 212 -6.36 -25.45 22.04
CA ASN A 212 -6.44 -26.36 23.18
C ASN A 212 -5.05 -26.58 23.81
N TYR A 213 -3.98 -26.68 23.00
CA TYR A 213 -2.62 -26.75 23.50
C TYR A 213 -2.30 -25.55 24.41
N ALA A 214 -2.52 -24.33 23.91
CA ALA A 214 -2.22 -23.12 24.69
C ALA A 214 -3.08 -23.01 25.96
N SER A 215 -4.34 -23.42 25.90
CA SER A 215 -5.25 -23.43 27.05
C SER A 215 -4.87 -24.45 28.14
N ASN A 216 -4.40 -25.64 27.73
CA ASN A 216 -4.23 -26.77 28.66
C ASN A 216 -2.80 -26.88 29.25
N THR A 217 -1.78 -26.35 28.56
CA THR A 217 -0.39 -26.54 28.95
C THR A 217 0.15 -25.49 29.91
N HIS A 218 -0.62 -24.41 30.16
CA HIS A 218 -0.14 -23.25 30.93
C HIS A 218 1.24 -22.72 30.47
N ALA A 219 1.60 -22.99 29.21
CA ALA A 219 2.87 -22.54 28.62
C ALA A 219 2.92 -21.00 28.49
N PHE A 220 1.76 -20.38 28.58
CA PHE A 220 1.59 -18.92 28.51
C PHE A 220 0.95 -18.44 29.83
N ALA A 221 1.72 -17.70 30.61
CA ALA A 221 1.32 -17.26 31.96
C ALA A 221 0.10 -16.33 31.98
N ASN A 222 -0.20 -15.64 30.86
CA ASN A 222 -1.29 -14.68 30.77
C ASN A 222 -2.06 -14.80 29.46
N THR A 223 -3.38 -14.59 29.55
CA THR A 223 -4.24 -14.32 28.40
C THR A 223 -4.46 -12.80 28.30
N TYR A 224 -4.39 -12.26 27.11
CA TYR A 224 -4.50 -10.82 26.88
C TYR A 224 -5.81 -10.47 26.18
N VAL A 225 -6.37 -9.31 26.52
CA VAL A 225 -7.53 -8.74 25.83
C VAL A 225 -7.19 -7.32 25.35
N VAL A 226 -7.45 -7.07 24.07
CA VAL A 226 -7.41 -5.72 23.48
C VAL A 226 -8.86 -5.30 23.20
N ARG A 227 -9.30 -4.21 23.80
CA ARG A 227 -10.67 -3.70 23.67
C ARG A 227 -10.94 -3.20 22.24
N PRO A 228 -12.21 -3.04 21.83
CA PRO A 228 -12.56 -2.36 20.59
C PRO A 228 -12.07 -0.91 20.59
N ALA A 229 -11.58 -0.45 19.44
CA ALA A 229 -11.21 0.95 19.22
C ALA A 229 -12.47 1.83 19.04
N PRO A 230 -12.46 3.11 19.47
CA PRO A 230 -13.57 4.04 19.27
C PRO A 230 -13.60 4.52 17.80
N LEU A 231 -13.96 3.62 16.89
CA LEU A 231 -14.10 3.95 15.47
C LEU A 231 -15.45 4.63 15.20
N PRO A 232 -15.51 5.58 14.24
CA PRO A 232 -16.77 6.21 13.83
C PRO A 232 -17.81 5.16 13.40
N ALA A 233 -19.09 5.40 13.68
CA ALA A 233 -20.16 4.46 13.28
C ALA A 233 -20.17 4.24 11.76
N GLY A 234 -20.40 3.00 11.33
CA GLY A 234 -20.44 2.62 9.93
C GLY A 234 -20.21 1.14 9.68
N LEU A 235 -20.27 0.77 8.42
CA LEU A 235 -19.91 -0.57 7.96
C LEU A 235 -18.42 -0.59 7.62
N TYR A 236 -17.69 -1.51 8.22
CA TYR A 236 -16.25 -1.66 8.05
C TYR A 236 -15.87 -2.99 7.39
N ARG A 237 -14.74 -2.96 6.73
CA ARG A 237 -14.02 -4.17 6.32
C ARG A 237 -12.50 -3.93 6.42
N SER A 238 -11.73 -4.98 6.56
CA SER A 238 -10.29 -4.94 6.31
C SER A 238 -10.05 -4.83 4.81
N ILE A 239 -9.23 -3.85 4.37
CA ILE A 239 -8.92 -3.63 2.96
C ILE A 239 -7.42 -3.42 2.76
N SER A 240 -6.86 -4.03 1.71
CA SER A 240 -5.49 -3.73 1.28
C SER A 240 -5.46 -2.54 0.32
N GLY A 241 -4.31 -1.85 0.22
CA GLY A 241 -4.18 -0.70 -0.67
C GLY A 241 -4.42 -1.03 -2.13
N ASN A 242 -3.93 -2.18 -2.62
CA ASN A 242 -4.20 -2.63 -3.99
C ASN A 242 -5.70 -2.84 -4.25
N GLN A 243 -6.40 -3.46 -3.30
CA GLN A 243 -7.86 -3.65 -3.41
C GLN A 243 -8.59 -2.32 -3.35
N ALA A 244 -8.20 -1.42 -2.45
CA ALA A 244 -8.76 -0.08 -2.33
C ALA A 244 -8.53 0.75 -3.61
N THR A 245 -7.34 0.68 -4.21
CA THR A 245 -7.04 1.30 -5.51
C THR A 245 -8.00 0.82 -6.60
N ALA A 246 -8.13 -0.50 -6.76
CA ALA A 246 -9.04 -1.08 -7.76
C ALA A 246 -10.49 -0.60 -7.56
N TRP A 247 -10.95 -0.55 -6.33
CA TRP A 247 -12.31 -0.13 -6.00
C TRP A 247 -12.51 1.38 -6.20
N GLY A 248 -11.51 2.22 -5.91
CA GLY A 248 -11.54 3.65 -6.18
C GLY A 248 -11.63 3.96 -7.67
N LEU A 249 -10.91 3.20 -8.50
CA LEU A 249 -11.00 3.30 -9.97
C LEU A 249 -12.39 2.89 -10.47
N MET A 250 -12.98 1.81 -9.95
CA MET A 250 -14.36 1.41 -10.28
C MET A 250 -15.38 2.47 -9.86
N ALA A 251 -15.20 3.09 -8.69
CA ALA A 251 -16.04 4.18 -8.24
C ALA A 251 -15.96 5.41 -9.16
N ALA A 252 -14.76 5.74 -9.67
CA ALA A 252 -14.60 6.81 -10.66
C ALA A 252 -15.28 6.49 -12.00
N SER A 253 -15.21 5.22 -12.43
CA SER A 253 -15.94 4.73 -13.61
C SER A 253 -17.44 4.90 -13.45
N GLU A 254 -18.02 4.48 -12.33
CA GLU A 254 -19.44 4.63 -12.03
C GLU A 254 -19.86 6.11 -12.02
N LYS A 255 -19.11 6.97 -11.33
CA LYS A 255 -19.42 8.40 -11.20
C LYS A 255 -19.27 9.21 -12.51
N SER A 256 -18.46 8.72 -13.43
CA SER A 256 -18.30 9.32 -14.77
C SER A 256 -19.26 8.74 -15.81
N GLY A 257 -19.86 7.59 -15.55
CA GLY A 257 -20.62 6.82 -16.53
C GLY A 257 -19.76 6.26 -17.67
N ARG A 258 -18.42 6.20 -17.51
CA ARG A 258 -17.49 5.65 -18.51
C ARG A 258 -17.05 4.25 -18.16
N PRO A 259 -17.11 3.28 -19.08
CA PRO A 259 -16.61 1.94 -18.84
C PRO A 259 -15.14 1.98 -18.44
N LEU A 260 -14.73 1.20 -17.44
CA LEU A 260 -13.34 1.08 -17.02
C LEU A 260 -12.60 0.11 -17.93
N PHE A 261 -11.47 0.54 -18.47
CA PHE A 261 -10.52 -0.32 -19.19
C PHE A 261 -9.16 -0.28 -18.49
N CYS A 262 -8.63 -1.46 -18.13
CA CYS A 262 -7.28 -1.59 -17.58
C CYS A 262 -6.41 -2.41 -18.53
N GLY A 263 -5.45 -1.76 -19.20
CA GLY A 263 -4.41 -2.41 -20.00
C GLY A 263 -3.10 -2.46 -19.22
N SER A 264 -2.62 -3.66 -18.85
CA SER A 264 -1.48 -3.78 -17.95
C SER A 264 -0.68 -5.06 -18.20
N TYR A 265 0.56 -5.06 -17.72
CA TYR A 265 1.43 -6.23 -17.62
C TYR A 265 1.68 -6.56 -16.14
N PRO A 266 1.63 -7.85 -15.74
CA PRO A 266 1.82 -8.25 -14.35
C PRO A 266 3.21 -7.92 -13.84
N ILE A 267 3.28 -7.19 -12.74
CA ILE A 267 4.53 -6.85 -12.04
C ILE A 267 4.28 -6.72 -10.53
N THR A 268 5.18 -7.29 -9.71
CA THR A 268 5.15 -7.10 -8.25
C THR A 268 5.51 -5.67 -7.90
N PRO A 269 4.75 -5.00 -6.99
CA PRO A 269 3.58 -5.47 -6.25
C PRO A 269 2.22 -5.05 -6.85
N ALA A 270 2.16 -4.53 -8.09
CA ALA A 270 0.97 -3.93 -8.69
C ALA A 270 -0.06 -4.95 -9.24
N THR A 271 0.33 -6.21 -9.47
CA THR A 271 -0.50 -7.24 -10.14
C THR A 271 -1.87 -7.43 -9.47
N ALA A 272 -1.93 -7.31 -8.14
CA ALA A 272 -3.18 -7.52 -7.40
C ALA A 272 -4.29 -6.51 -7.77
N ILE A 273 -3.95 -5.32 -8.30
CA ILE A 273 -4.93 -4.34 -8.81
C ILE A 273 -5.60 -4.91 -10.07
N LEU A 274 -4.81 -5.40 -11.03
CA LEU A 274 -5.33 -6.01 -12.26
C LEU A 274 -6.19 -7.24 -11.95
N GLU A 275 -5.75 -8.10 -11.03
CA GLU A 275 -6.50 -9.29 -10.59
C GLU A 275 -7.84 -8.93 -9.94
N GLU A 276 -7.88 -7.87 -9.12
CA GLU A 276 -9.12 -7.42 -8.48
C GLU A 276 -10.09 -6.83 -9.50
N LEU A 277 -9.61 -6.03 -10.45
CA LEU A 277 -10.41 -5.49 -11.54
C LEU A 277 -10.96 -6.60 -12.46
N ALA A 278 -10.17 -7.63 -12.76
CA ALA A 278 -10.56 -8.75 -13.63
C ALA A 278 -11.73 -9.57 -13.07
N LYS A 279 -11.98 -9.54 -11.75
CA LYS A 279 -13.12 -10.21 -11.10
C LYS A 279 -14.45 -9.49 -11.35
N ARG A 280 -14.43 -8.21 -11.78
CA ARG A 280 -15.60 -7.33 -11.77
C ARG A 280 -16.17 -7.06 -13.17
N LYS A 281 -16.34 -8.13 -13.95
CA LYS A 281 -17.04 -8.07 -15.25
C LYS A 281 -18.51 -7.63 -15.12
N ASP A 282 -19.11 -7.88 -13.96
CA ASP A 282 -20.44 -7.43 -13.57
C ASP A 282 -20.60 -5.90 -13.57
N LEU A 283 -19.52 -5.15 -13.37
CA LEU A 283 -19.47 -3.68 -13.39
C LEU A 283 -18.95 -3.10 -14.71
N ASN A 284 -19.01 -3.86 -15.81
CA ASN A 284 -18.50 -3.45 -17.12
C ASN A 284 -17.00 -3.05 -17.09
N VAL A 285 -16.23 -3.73 -16.22
CA VAL A 285 -14.77 -3.58 -16.17
C VAL A 285 -14.14 -4.47 -17.24
N LYS A 286 -13.33 -3.88 -18.10
CA LYS A 286 -12.56 -4.57 -19.15
C LYS A 286 -11.10 -4.58 -18.75
N THR A 287 -10.48 -5.76 -18.77
CA THR A 287 -9.06 -5.92 -18.46
C THR A 287 -8.34 -6.60 -19.61
N LEU A 288 -7.16 -6.12 -19.94
CA LEU A 288 -6.25 -6.74 -20.89
C LEU A 288 -4.89 -6.95 -20.19
N GLN A 289 -4.46 -8.21 -20.13
CA GLN A 289 -3.09 -8.54 -19.79
C GLN A 289 -2.27 -8.53 -21.09
N ALA A 290 -1.38 -7.55 -21.21
CA ALA A 290 -0.51 -7.38 -22.37
C ALA A 290 0.76 -8.25 -22.23
N GLU A 291 1.53 -8.36 -23.32
CA GLU A 291 2.81 -9.06 -23.35
C GLU A 291 3.94 -8.29 -22.67
N ASP A 292 3.84 -6.96 -22.59
CA ASP A 292 4.79 -6.07 -21.91
C ASP A 292 4.12 -4.76 -21.44
N GLU A 293 4.88 -3.91 -20.79
CA GLU A 293 4.41 -2.65 -20.24
C GLU A 293 4.08 -1.63 -21.32
N ILE A 294 4.76 -1.63 -22.45
CA ILE A 294 4.55 -0.72 -23.59
C ILE A 294 3.20 -1.01 -24.23
N SER A 295 2.95 -2.27 -24.56
CA SER A 295 1.67 -2.74 -25.07
C SER A 295 0.53 -2.43 -24.09
N GLY A 296 0.76 -2.65 -22.79
CA GLY A 296 -0.23 -2.36 -21.74
C GLY A 296 -0.71 -0.91 -21.74
N ILE A 297 0.20 0.07 -21.76
CA ILE A 297 -0.17 1.49 -21.77
C ILE A 297 -0.73 1.93 -23.13
N CYS A 298 -0.19 1.44 -24.25
CA CYS A 298 -0.68 1.77 -25.58
C CYS A 298 -2.13 1.33 -25.80
N THR A 299 -2.50 0.14 -25.30
CA THR A 299 -3.89 -0.33 -25.34
C THR A 299 -4.81 0.54 -24.47
N ALA A 300 -4.32 1.01 -23.30
CA ALA A 300 -5.07 1.94 -22.45
C ALA A 300 -5.26 3.30 -23.12
N ILE A 301 -4.26 3.85 -23.82
CA ILE A 301 -4.39 5.08 -24.62
C ILE A 301 -5.44 4.91 -25.72
N GLY A 302 -5.42 3.78 -26.45
CA GLY A 302 -6.45 3.46 -27.45
C GLY A 302 -7.85 3.38 -26.85
N ALA A 303 -7.99 2.79 -25.67
CA ALA A 303 -9.25 2.72 -24.93
C ALA A 303 -9.73 4.11 -24.47
N ALA A 304 -8.81 5.00 -24.03
CA ALA A 304 -9.12 6.39 -23.71
C ALA A 304 -9.63 7.14 -24.94
N TYR A 305 -8.99 6.99 -26.09
CA TYR A 305 -9.46 7.56 -27.35
C TYR A 305 -10.87 7.08 -27.69
N ALA A 306 -11.16 5.80 -27.46
CA ALA A 306 -12.48 5.20 -27.67
C ALA A 306 -13.54 5.58 -26.62
N GLY A 307 -13.22 6.44 -25.64
CA GLY A 307 -14.18 6.95 -24.65
C GLY A 307 -14.31 6.13 -23.39
N ASN A 308 -13.38 5.23 -23.10
CA ASN A 308 -13.35 4.52 -21.84
C ASN A 308 -12.57 5.33 -20.78
N PHE A 309 -12.87 5.14 -19.51
CA PHE A 309 -11.96 5.50 -18.42
C PHE A 309 -10.79 4.51 -18.43
N ALA A 310 -9.64 4.95 -18.91
CA ALA A 310 -8.47 4.11 -19.15
C ALA A 310 -7.48 4.16 -17.99
N VAL A 311 -6.93 2.98 -17.65
CA VAL A 311 -6.00 2.77 -16.55
C VAL A 311 -4.89 1.82 -17.00
N THR A 312 -3.68 2.05 -16.51
CA THR A 312 -2.58 1.08 -16.54
C THR A 312 -1.93 1.01 -15.15
N THR A 313 -1.47 -0.17 -14.76
CA THR A 313 -0.81 -0.38 -13.47
C THR A 313 0.61 -0.89 -13.67
N THR A 314 1.56 -0.47 -12.82
CA THR A 314 2.96 -0.83 -12.95
C THR A 314 3.74 -0.63 -11.66
N SER A 315 5.05 -0.79 -11.72
CA SER A 315 6.07 -0.44 -10.74
C SER A 315 7.23 0.23 -11.46
N GLY A 316 8.21 0.79 -10.76
CA GLY A 316 9.30 1.60 -11.31
C GLY A 316 9.91 1.13 -12.63
N PRO A 317 10.33 -0.16 -12.78
CA PRO A 317 10.88 -0.63 -14.05
C PRO A 317 9.91 -0.50 -15.23
N GLY A 318 8.64 -0.82 -14.99
CA GLY A 318 7.62 -0.70 -16.03
C GLY A 318 7.21 0.74 -16.30
N LEU A 319 7.29 1.65 -15.30
CA LEU A 319 7.12 3.08 -15.50
C LEU A 319 8.18 3.63 -16.46
N SER A 320 9.43 3.16 -16.35
CA SER A 320 10.51 3.49 -17.28
C SER A 320 10.18 3.09 -18.71
N LEU A 321 9.65 1.89 -18.92
CA LEU A 321 9.26 1.41 -20.26
C LEU A 321 8.06 2.17 -20.84
N LYS A 322 7.20 2.74 -20.01
CA LYS A 322 6.02 3.50 -20.41
C LYS A 322 6.29 4.98 -20.73
N SER A 323 7.51 5.48 -20.53
CA SER A 323 7.84 6.91 -20.57
C SER A 323 7.42 7.59 -21.87
N GLU A 324 7.70 6.99 -23.04
CA GLU A 324 7.31 7.57 -24.33
C GLU A 324 5.79 7.60 -24.52
N ALA A 325 5.10 6.50 -24.19
CA ALA A 325 3.65 6.43 -24.30
C ALA A 325 2.92 7.41 -23.34
N ILE A 326 3.50 7.70 -22.17
CA ILE A 326 3.01 8.78 -21.29
C ILE A 326 3.13 10.12 -22.00
N GLY A 327 4.25 10.38 -22.70
CA GLY A 327 4.44 11.56 -23.54
C GLY A 327 3.37 11.66 -24.64
N LEU A 328 3.07 10.54 -25.30
CA LEU A 328 1.99 10.49 -26.28
C LEU A 328 0.63 10.83 -25.67
N ALA A 329 0.31 10.33 -24.47
CA ALA A 329 -0.95 10.65 -23.79
C ALA A 329 -1.05 12.14 -23.43
N VAL A 330 0.07 12.78 -23.02
CA VAL A 330 0.15 14.22 -22.80
C VAL A 330 -0.05 15.00 -24.10
N MET A 331 0.62 14.60 -25.20
CA MET A 331 0.50 15.25 -26.51
C MET A 331 -0.91 15.14 -27.10
N THR A 332 -1.57 14.03 -26.92
CA THR A 332 -2.94 13.80 -27.42
C THR A 332 -4.00 14.31 -26.46
N GLU A 333 -3.62 14.74 -25.27
CA GLU A 333 -4.52 15.22 -24.22
C GLU A 333 -5.67 14.23 -23.97
N LEU A 334 -5.33 12.97 -23.71
CA LEU A 334 -6.26 11.90 -23.41
C LEU A 334 -6.26 11.59 -21.91
N PRO A 335 -7.42 11.27 -21.31
CA PRO A 335 -7.50 10.90 -19.91
C PRO A 335 -6.91 9.51 -19.68
N LEU A 336 -5.94 9.40 -18.79
CA LEU A 336 -5.30 8.13 -18.44
C LEU A 336 -4.88 8.17 -16.98
N VAL A 337 -5.15 7.11 -16.22
CA VAL A 337 -4.55 6.93 -14.89
C VAL A 337 -3.43 5.90 -14.97
N ILE A 338 -2.25 6.28 -14.54
CA ILE A 338 -1.09 5.41 -14.38
C ILE A 338 -0.91 5.17 -12.89
N VAL A 339 -1.10 3.94 -12.43
CA VAL A 339 -0.84 3.57 -11.04
C VAL A 339 0.54 2.96 -10.95
N ASP A 340 1.44 3.62 -10.24
CA ASP A 340 2.78 3.13 -9.97
C ASP A 340 2.90 2.69 -8.51
N VAL A 341 3.04 1.38 -8.29
CA VAL A 341 3.27 0.80 -6.96
C VAL A 341 4.77 0.64 -6.79
N GLN A 342 5.39 1.63 -6.14
CA GLN A 342 6.83 1.74 -5.99
C GLN A 342 7.45 0.59 -5.19
N ARG A 343 8.67 0.23 -5.54
CA ARG A 343 9.51 -0.76 -4.86
C ARG A 343 10.97 -0.34 -4.90
N GLY A 344 11.81 -1.00 -4.12
CA GLY A 344 13.26 -0.74 -4.14
C GLY A 344 13.86 -0.98 -5.53
N GLY A 345 14.51 0.05 -6.08
CA GLY A 345 15.21 0.06 -7.37
C GLY A 345 16.73 0.06 -7.19
N PRO A 346 17.49 0.33 -8.27
CA PRO A 346 17.09 0.41 -9.70
C PRO A 346 16.87 -0.95 -10.37
N SER A 347 16.33 -0.94 -11.60
CA SER A 347 16.01 -2.15 -12.40
C SER A 347 15.07 -3.09 -11.60
N THR A 348 15.33 -4.39 -11.57
CA THR A 348 14.59 -5.36 -10.76
C THR A 348 14.70 -5.05 -9.27
N GLY A 349 15.85 -4.59 -8.81
CA GLY A 349 16.14 -4.12 -7.46
C GLY A 349 15.68 -5.07 -6.36
N LEU A 350 14.82 -4.57 -5.49
CA LEU A 350 14.21 -5.29 -4.38
C LEU A 350 12.69 -5.41 -4.62
N PRO A 351 12.21 -6.35 -5.43
CA PRO A 351 10.84 -6.36 -5.96
C PRO A 351 9.75 -6.46 -4.89
N THR A 352 10.08 -6.96 -3.70
CA THR A 352 9.14 -7.14 -2.59
C THR A 352 9.32 -6.13 -1.46
N LYS A 353 10.26 -5.18 -1.59
CA LYS A 353 10.61 -4.23 -0.53
C LYS A 353 10.14 -2.82 -0.87
N PRO A 354 9.51 -2.09 0.08
CA PRO A 354 8.97 -0.76 -0.14
C PRO A 354 10.07 0.31 -0.17
N GLU A 355 9.97 1.19 -1.16
CA GLU A 355 10.71 2.46 -1.25
C GLU A 355 9.85 3.50 -1.94
N GLN A 356 10.23 4.78 -1.86
CA GLN A 356 9.65 5.90 -2.62
C GLN A 356 10.62 6.33 -3.72
N ALA A 357 11.07 5.37 -4.54
CA ALA A 357 12.20 5.52 -5.45
C ALA A 357 11.86 6.27 -6.75
N ASP A 358 10.58 6.35 -7.12
CA ASP A 358 10.15 6.70 -8.48
C ASP A 358 9.64 8.15 -8.62
N LEU A 359 9.73 8.99 -7.57
CA LEU A 359 9.18 10.36 -7.62
C LEU A 359 9.84 11.23 -8.69
N ASN A 360 11.16 11.22 -8.80
CA ASN A 360 11.87 11.98 -9.84
C ASN A 360 11.49 11.50 -11.23
N GLN A 361 11.31 10.20 -11.43
CA GLN A 361 10.83 9.64 -12.69
C GLN A 361 9.39 10.07 -12.97
N ALA A 362 8.52 10.07 -11.96
CA ALA A 362 7.15 10.53 -12.08
C ALA A 362 7.06 12.01 -12.46
N LEU A 363 7.93 12.85 -11.92
CA LEU A 363 7.97 14.28 -12.21
C LEU A 363 8.66 14.59 -13.54
N TRP A 364 9.82 13.99 -13.83
CA TRP A 364 10.73 14.42 -14.89
C TRP A 364 11.14 13.33 -15.90
N GLY A 365 10.77 12.08 -15.68
CA GLY A 365 11.26 10.92 -16.44
C GLY A 365 10.68 10.74 -17.86
N ARG A 366 10.48 11.83 -18.60
CA ARG A 366 10.02 11.81 -20.01
C ARG A 366 10.86 12.75 -20.85
N ASN A 367 10.85 12.55 -22.17
CA ASN A 367 11.50 13.49 -23.08
C ASN A 367 10.62 14.74 -23.29
N GLY A 368 11.27 15.87 -23.56
CA GLY A 368 10.63 17.17 -23.82
C GLY A 368 9.91 17.76 -22.61
N GLU A 369 9.21 18.86 -22.83
CA GLU A 369 8.35 19.51 -21.83
C GLU A 369 7.04 18.74 -21.69
N CYS A 370 7.02 17.78 -20.78
CA CYS A 370 5.93 16.82 -20.60
C CYS A 370 5.33 16.90 -19.20
N PRO A 371 4.49 17.91 -18.90
CA PRO A 371 3.88 18.12 -17.60
C PRO A 371 2.89 17.00 -17.27
N LEU A 372 2.91 16.53 -16.03
CA LEU A 372 2.07 15.43 -15.56
C LEU A 372 1.53 15.73 -14.17
N VAL A 373 0.26 15.42 -13.93
CA VAL A 373 -0.30 15.44 -12.59
C VAL A 373 0.24 14.24 -11.82
N VAL A 374 0.85 14.47 -10.65
CA VAL A 374 1.40 13.43 -9.78
C VAL A 374 0.74 13.48 -8.42
N MET A 375 0.19 12.35 -7.99
CA MET A 375 -0.48 12.16 -6.71
C MET A 375 0.14 10.97 -5.97
N ALA A 376 -0.04 10.91 -4.65
CA ALA A 376 0.42 9.79 -3.84
C ALA A 376 -0.64 9.39 -2.80
N ALA A 377 -0.97 8.10 -2.73
CA ALA A 377 -1.74 7.55 -1.62
C ALA A 377 -0.86 7.41 -0.38
N SER A 378 -1.43 7.42 0.82
CA SER A 378 -0.68 7.45 2.07
C SER A 378 -1.06 6.39 3.10
N THR A 379 -2.20 5.73 2.93
CA THR A 379 -2.63 4.58 3.74
C THR A 379 -3.34 3.55 2.86
N PRO A 380 -3.46 2.29 3.30
CA PRO A 380 -4.18 1.28 2.54
C PRO A 380 -5.61 1.70 2.18
N SER A 381 -6.37 2.25 3.12
CA SER A 381 -7.77 2.61 2.87
C SER A 381 -7.92 3.85 1.98
N ASN A 382 -7.05 4.85 2.12
CA ASN A 382 -7.15 6.06 1.31
C ASN A 382 -6.64 5.89 -0.13
N CYS A 383 -6.04 4.76 -0.48
CA CYS A 383 -5.82 4.36 -1.87
C CYS A 383 -7.13 4.41 -2.68
N PHE A 384 -8.28 4.08 -2.07
CA PHE A 384 -9.60 4.25 -2.69
C PHE A 384 -9.87 5.70 -3.08
N HIS A 385 -9.68 6.60 -2.13
CA HIS A 385 -9.94 8.02 -2.29
C HIS A 385 -9.08 8.64 -3.39
N TYR A 386 -7.76 8.38 -3.34
CA TYR A 386 -6.84 8.97 -4.31
C TYR A 386 -6.92 8.33 -5.69
N ALA A 387 -7.29 7.06 -5.80
CA ALA A 387 -7.61 6.43 -7.08
C ALA A 387 -8.87 7.04 -7.72
N PHE A 388 -9.90 7.33 -6.92
CA PHE A 388 -11.08 8.08 -7.38
C PHE A 388 -10.71 9.48 -7.88
N TRP A 389 -9.92 10.23 -7.10
CA TRP A 389 -9.49 11.58 -7.47
C TRP A 389 -8.60 11.59 -8.72
N ALA A 390 -7.70 10.61 -8.85
CA ALA A 390 -6.89 10.48 -10.07
C ALA A 390 -7.78 10.31 -11.31
N GLY A 391 -8.79 9.44 -11.22
CA GLY A 391 -9.77 9.27 -12.30
C GLY A 391 -10.58 10.55 -12.60
N LYS A 392 -11.02 11.25 -11.54
CA LYS A 392 -11.75 12.52 -11.69
C LYS A 392 -10.91 13.58 -12.40
N ILE A 393 -9.68 13.78 -11.93
CA ILE A 393 -8.78 14.78 -12.52
C ILE A 393 -8.46 14.40 -13.96
N ALA A 394 -8.10 13.14 -14.23
CA ALA A 394 -7.77 12.70 -15.59
C ALA A 394 -8.92 12.99 -16.58
N MET A 395 -10.14 12.61 -16.24
CA MET A 395 -11.29 12.74 -17.13
C MET A 395 -11.80 14.18 -17.27
N GLU A 396 -11.79 14.98 -16.20
CA GLU A 396 -12.30 16.36 -16.26
C GLU A 396 -11.28 17.34 -16.84
N HIS A 397 -9.97 17.07 -16.70
CA HIS A 397 -8.91 17.91 -17.26
C HIS A 397 -8.35 17.40 -18.59
N MET A 398 -8.79 16.23 -19.06
CA MET A 398 -8.29 15.61 -20.29
C MET A 398 -6.75 15.54 -20.29
N THR A 399 -6.18 14.87 -19.30
CA THR A 399 -4.75 14.76 -19.10
C THR A 399 -4.41 13.45 -18.38
N PRO A 400 -3.25 12.83 -18.61
CA PRO A 400 -2.83 11.71 -17.78
C PRO A 400 -2.54 12.15 -16.34
N VAL A 401 -2.79 11.23 -15.40
CA VAL A 401 -2.51 11.38 -13.97
C VAL A 401 -1.71 10.17 -13.50
N LEU A 402 -0.61 10.40 -12.82
CA LEU A 402 0.19 9.36 -12.20
C LEU A 402 -0.11 9.30 -10.71
N LEU A 403 -0.58 8.15 -10.25
CA LEU A 403 -0.86 7.85 -8.85
C LEU A 403 0.23 6.96 -8.29
N LEU A 404 1.04 7.49 -7.39
CA LEU A 404 2.07 6.77 -6.66
C LEU A 404 1.44 6.04 -5.46
N SER A 405 1.80 4.79 -5.31
CA SER A 405 1.67 3.98 -4.11
C SER A 405 3.03 3.36 -3.82
N ASP A 406 3.14 2.45 -2.87
CA ASP A 406 4.34 1.68 -2.61
C ASP A 406 3.99 0.29 -2.06
N GLY A 407 4.96 -0.62 -2.03
CA GLY A 407 4.76 -2.00 -1.59
C GLY A 407 4.24 -2.14 -0.15
N PHE A 408 4.51 -1.16 0.71
CA PHE A 408 4.04 -1.15 2.10
C PHE A 408 2.51 -0.92 2.17
N ILE A 409 2.03 0.21 1.65
CA ILE A 409 0.59 0.52 1.72
C ILE A 409 -0.23 -0.33 0.77
N ALA A 410 0.33 -0.73 -0.38
CA ALA A 410 -0.37 -1.55 -1.37
C ALA A 410 -0.76 -2.93 -0.85
N ASN A 411 0.15 -3.58 -0.10
CA ASN A 411 -0.05 -4.91 0.47
C ASN A 411 -0.55 -4.88 1.92
N GLY A 412 -0.26 -3.80 2.67
CA GLY A 412 -0.77 -3.57 4.00
C GLY A 412 -2.29 -3.46 4.02
N SER A 413 -2.89 -3.74 5.19
CA SER A 413 -4.34 -3.66 5.39
C SER A 413 -4.66 -2.88 6.66
N GLU A 414 -5.81 -2.22 6.64
CA GLU A 414 -6.37 -1.50 7.78
C GLU A 414 -7.91 -1.56 7.76
N PRO A 415 -8.61 -1.24 8.87
CA PRO A 415 -10.07 -1.10 8.86
C PRO A 415 -10.48 0.07 7.97
N TRP A 416 -11.32 -0.20 7.02
CA TRP A 416 -11.87 0.80 6.11
C TRP A 416 -13.38 0.91 6.28
N ARG A 417 -13.84 2.11 6.64
CA ARG A 417 -15.26 2.44 6.64
C ARG A 417 -15.71 2.57 5.19
N ILE A 418 -16.62 1.70 4.77
CA ILE A 418 -17.17 1.72 3.41
C ILE A 418 -17.93 3.03 3.23
N PRO A 419 -17.48 3.93 2.31
CA PRO A 419 -18.15 5.20 2.12
C PRO A 419 -19.46 5.03 1.36
N SER A 420 -20.41 5.92 1.61
CA SER A 420 -21.54 6.08 0.69
C SER A 420 -21.05 6.71 -0.61
N MET A 421 -21.47 6.17 -1.75
CA MET A 421 -21.17 6.81 -3.04
C MET A 421 -21.79 8.20 -3.18
N LYS A 422 -22.72 8.60 -2.31
CA LYS A 422 -23.25 9.97 -2.23
C LYS A 422 -22.20 10.97 -1.71
N GLU A 423 -21.20 10.52 -0.98
CA GLU A 423 -20.09 11.33 -0.47
C GLU A 423 -19.08 11.71 -1.59
N TYR A 424 -19.12 11.01 -2.72
CA TYR A 424 -18.22 11.26 -3.84
C TYR A 424 -18.92 12.05 -4.94
N PRO A 425 -18.28 13.11 -5.47
CA PRO A 425 -18.87 13.97 -6.48
C PRO A 425 -19.08 13.23 -7.80
N LYS A 426 -20.05 13.70 -8.60
CA LYS A 426 -20.16 13.30 -10.00
C LYS A 426 -18.92 13.72 -10.76
N ILE A 427 -18.47 12.88 -11.66
CA ILE A 427 -17.39 13.19 -12.61
C ILE A 427 -18.03 13.54 -13.94
N THR A 428 -17.67 14.70 -14.50
CA THR A 428 -18.29 15.23 -15.71
C THR A 428 -17.22 15.46 -16.79
N PRO A 429 -16.85 14.41 -17.55
CA PRO A 429 -15.93 14.57 -18.68
C PRO A 429 -16.53 15.48 -19.76
N PRO A 430 -15.72 16.27 -20.50
CA PRO A 430 -16.20 17.18 -21.53
C PRO A 430 -16.53 16.45 -22.85
N ILE A 431 -17.45 15.49 -22.80
CA ILE A 431 -17.80 14.64 -23.96
C ILE A 431 -18.65 15.41 -24.97
N VAL A 432 -18.29 15.26 -26.25
CA VAL A 432 -19.04 15.78 -27.37
C VAL A 432 -19.99 14.70 -27.88
N THR A 433 -21.30 15.02 -27.89
CA THR A 433 -22.35 14.11 -28.35
C THR A 433 -22.92 14.53 -29.72
N ARG A 434 -22.61 15.74 -30.17
CA ARG A 434 -22.98 16.29 -31.48
C ARG A 434 -21.97 17.37 -31.89
N ALA A 435 -21.83 17.61 -33.19
CA ALA A 435 -20.96 18.68 -33.68
C ALA A 435 -21.45 20.04 -33.15
N PRO A 436 -20.55 20.93 -32.65
CA PRO A 436 -20.88 22.28 -32.26
C PRO A 436 -21.32 23.13 -33.49
N GLU A 437 -22.17 24.14 -33.25
CA GLU A 437 -22.46 25.18 -34.26
C GLU A 437 -21.15 25.92 -34.61
N GLY A 438 -20.87 26.10 -35.90
CA GLY A 438 -19.62 26.71 -36.38
C GLY A 438 -18.47 25.73 -36.63
N GLY A 439 -18.69 24.42 -36.42
CA GLY A 439 -17.71 23.38 -36.67
C GLY A 439 -16.95 22.91 -35.40
N PHE A 440 -16.36 21.71 -35.47
CA PHE A 440 -15.62 21.12 -34.36
C PHE A 440 -14.15 21.54 -34.40
N GLN A 441 -13.68 22.12 -33.31
CA GLN A 441 -12.28 22.46 -33.10
C GLN A 441 -11.70 21.49 -32.03
N PRO A 442 -10.95 20.45 -32.41
CA PRO A 442 -10.55 19.36 -31.52
C PRO A 442 -9.71 19.78 -30.32
N TYR A 443 -8.96 20.87 -30.44
CA TYR A 443 -8.09 21.41 -29.42
C TYR A 443 -8.56 22.72 -28.79
N ALA A 444 -9.78 23.18 -29.14
CA ALA A 444 -10.42 24.23 -28.35
C ALA A 444 -10.61 23.77 -26.90
N ARG A 445 -10.22 24.61 -25.96
CA ARG A 445 -10.18 24.29 -24.53
C ARG A 445 -11.12 25.19 -23.74
N ASP A 446 -11.72 24.65 -22.69
CA ASP A 446 -12.47 25.48 -21.75
C ASP A 446 -11.52 26.41 -20.96
N GLU A 447 -12.09 27.57 -20.53
CA GLU A 447 -11.31 28.59 -19.84
C GLU A 447 -10.89 28.22 -18.43
N LYS A 448 -11.60 27.29 -17.76
CA LYS A 448 -11.37 26.97 -16.34
C LYS A 448 -10.30 25.91 -16.17
N ARG A 449 -10.40 24.80 -16.90
CA ARG A 449 -9.51 23.64 -16.78
C ARG A 449 -8.48 23.53 -17.89
N LEU A 450 -8.66 24.27 -18.96
CA LEU A 450 -7.95 24.10 -20.23
C LEU A 450 -8.13 22.68 -20.80
N ALA A 451 -9.24 22.03 -20.49
CA ALA A 451 -9.59 20.73 -21.03
C ALA A 451 -10.13 20.87 -22.45
N ARG A 452 -9.63 20.08 -23.39
CA ARG A 452 -10.22 19.96 -24.70
C ARG A 452 -11.49 19.10 -24.66
N MET A 453 -12.34 19.25 -25.65
CA MET A 453 -13.52 18.38 -25.78
C MET A 453 -13.12 16.94 -26.11
N TRP A 454 -13.80 15.99 -25.49
CA TRP A 454 -13.61 14.56 -25.73
C TRP A 454 -14.59 14.06 -26.78
N ALA A 455 -14.16 14.08 -28.05
CA ALA A 455 -14.93 13.55 -29.15
C ALA A 455 -14.75 12.04 -29.28
N LEU A 456 -15.85 11.31 -29.26
CA LEU A 456 -15.84 9.86 -29.33
C LEU A 456 -15.92 9.40 -30.79
N PRO A 457 -15.16 8.35 -31.19
CA PRO A 457 -15.26 7.73 -32.50
C PRO A 457 -16.70 7.36 -32.86
N GLY A 458 -17.10 7.67 -34.09
CA GLY A 458 -18.46 7.45 -34.58
C GLY A 458 -19.44 8.61 -34.36
N THR A 459 -19.05 9.67 -33.63
CA THR A 459 -19.87 10.89 -33.51
C THR A 459 -19.75 11.70 -34.78
N LYS A 460 -20.86 11.85 -35.52
CA LYS A 460 -20.90 12.54 -36.82
C LYS A 460 -20.55 14.04 -36.69
N GLY A 461 -19.67 14.53 -37.57
CA GLY A 461 -19.27 15.93 -37.66
C GLY A 461 -18.22 16.36 -36.66
N VAL A 462 -17.61 15.39 -35.92
CA VAL A 462 -16.46 15.64 -35.01
C VAL A 462 -15.26 14.77 -35.37
N GLU A 463 -15.22 14.32 -36.60
CA GLU A 463 -14.10 13.58 -37.15
C GLU A 463 -12.84 14.45 -37.08
N HIS A 464 -11.77 13.93 -36.50
CA HIS A 464 -10.52 14.66 -36.33
C HIS A 464 -9.33 13.73 -36.21
N ARG A 465 -8.16 14.32 -36.35
CA ARG A 465 -6.88 13.62 -36.21
C ARG A 465 -6.34 13.73 -34.79
N VAL A 466 -5.80 12.63 -34.28
CA VAL A 466 -5.06 12.57 -33.00
C VAL A 466 -3.72 11.90 -33.26
N GLY A 467 -2.64 12.49 -32.76
CA GLY A 467 -1.30 11.92 -32.94
C GLY A 467 -0.23 12.63 -32.10
N GLY A 468 0.97 12.09 -32.09
CA GLY A 468 2.10 12.57 -31.31
C GLY A 468 2.81 13.81 -31.89
N LEU A 469 2.55 14.18 -33.16
CA LEU A 469 3.11 15.39 -33.76
C LEU A 469 2.52 16.66 -33.13
N GLU A 470 3.29 17.74 -33.12
CA GLU A 470 2.76 19.04 -32.67
C GLU A 470 1.64 19.51 -33.57
N LYS A 471 0.68 20.19 -32.98
CA LYS A 471 -0.61 20.51 -33.59
C LYS A 471 -0.96 21.99 -33.40
N ASP A 472 -1.67 22.54 -34.33
CA ASP A 472 -2.33 23.85 -34.17
C ASP A 472 -3.25 23.84 -32.95
N SER A 473 -3.22 24.92 -32.19
CA SER A 473 -3.86 25.07 -30.89
C SER A 473 -5.38 24.98 -30.87
N LEU A 474 -6.03 25.00 -32.05
CA LEU A 474 -7.48 24.92 -32.22
C LEU A 474 -7.90 23.77 -33.14
N SER A 475 -7.39 23.77 -34.36
CA SER A 475 -7.80 22.83 -35.42
C SER A 475 -7.24 21.42 -35.25
N GLY A 476 -6.13 21.26 -34.51
CA GLY A 476 -5.44 19.99 -34.39
C GLY A 476 -4.69 19.55 -35.66
N ALA A 477 -4.60 20.40 -36.69
CA ALA A 477 -3.77 20.16 -37.86
C ALA A 477 -2.30 20.15 -37.47
N VAL A 478 -1.48 19.30 -38.13
CA VAL A 478 -0.03 19.29 -37.88
C VAL A 478 0.55 20.68 -38.11
N SER A 479 1.32 21.18 -37.18
CA SER A 479 1.92 22.50 -37.21
C SER A 479 3.42 22.42 -36.91
N HIS A 480 4.23 23.10 -37.72
CA HIS A 480 5.67 23.28 -37.51
C HIS A 480 5.98 24.74 -37.16
N ASP A 481 4.95 25.54 -36.88
CA ASP A 481 5.09 26.93 -36.49
C ASP A 481 5.71 27.03 -35.09
N PRO A 482 6.82 27.77 -34.92
CA PRO A 482 7.53 27.84 -33.62
C PRO A 482 6.74 28.56 -32.53
N GLU A 483 5.95 29.59 -32.88
CA GLU A 483 5.12 30.31 -31.90
C GLU A 483 3.95 29.45 -31.43
N ASN A 484 3.37 28.66 -32.34
CA ASN A 484 2.35 27.68 -31.96
C ASN A 484 2.91 26.59 -31.07
N HIS A 485 4.14 26.13 -31.34
CA HIS A 485 4.79 25.13 -30.47
C HIS A 485 4.98 25.67 -29.05
N GLU A 486 5.54 26.86 -28.87
CA GLU A 486 5.69 27.51 -27.56
C GLU A 486 4.33 27.67 -26.86
N ARG A 487 3.31 28.12 -27.60
CA ARG A 487 1.93 28.21 -27.08
C ARG A 487 1.38 26.88 -26.61
N MET A 488 1.57 25.80 -27.35
CA MET A 488 1.09 24.46 -26.99
C MET A 488 1.79 23.90 -25.78
N VAL A 489 3.10 24.09 -25.64
CA VAL A 489 3.88 23.76 -24.44
C VAL A 489 3.32 24.51 -23.24
N GLY A 490 3.13 25.83 -23.35
CA GLY A 490 2.55 26.66 -22.30
C GLY A 490 1.13 26.22 -21.89
N LEU A 491 0.27 25.88 -22.85
CA LEU A 491 -1.10 25.41 -22.59
C LEU A 491 -1.12 24.07 -21.83
N ARG A 492 -0.25 23.11 -22.18
CA ARG A 492 -0.14 21.82 -21.47
C ARG A 492 0.36 22.03 -20.03
N ALA A 493 1.34 22.89 -19.83
CA ALA A 493 1.85 23.26 -18.51
C ALA A 493 0.77 23.96 -17.66
N ALA A 494 0.10 24.95 -18.22
CA ALA A 494 -0.97 25.69 -17.56
C ALA A 494 -2.16 24.79 -17.18
N LYS A 495 -2.53 23.81 -18.04
CA LYS A 495 -3.57 22.82 -17.73
C LYS A 495 -3.26 22.06 -16.45
N VAL A 496 -2.04 21.52 -16.34
CA VAL A 496 -1.61 20.80 -15.14
C VAL A 496 -1.57 21.72 -13.92
N ALA A 497 -1.03 22.94 -14.05
CA ALA A 497 -0.99 23.91 -12.96
C ALA A 497 -2.40 24.27 -12.44
N ARG A 498 -3.40 24.41 -13.32
CA ARG A 498 -4.79 24.72 -12.93
C ARG A 498 -5.47 23.62 -12.12
N VAL A 499 -4.97 22.40 -12.11
CA VAL A 499 -5.49 21.34 -11.22
C VAL A 499 -5.44 21.78 -9.77
N GLN A 500 -4.49 22.65 -9.38
CA GLN A 500 -4.40 23.24 -8.05
C GLN A 500 -5.71 23.93 -7.59
N ASP A 501 -6.52 24.44 -8.51
CA ASP A 501 -7.78 25.13 -8.20
C ASP A 501 -8.94 24.18 -7.91
N PHE A 502 -8.77 22.89 -8.20
CA PHE A 502 -9.79 21.85 -8.07
C PHE A 502 -9.46 20.77 -7.04
N ILE A 503 -8.36 20.92 -6.34
CA ILE A 503 -7.93 20.03 -5.26
C ILE A 503 -8.01 20.73 -3.90
N PRO A 504 -8.13 19.99 -2.78
CA PRO A 504 -8.14 20.57 -1.44
C PRO A 504 -6.87 21.38 -1.15
N LYS A 505 -7.00 22.38 -0.27
CA LYS A 505 -5.84 23.11 0.27
C LYS A 505 -4.99 22.16 1.12
N GLN A 506 -3.69 22.47 1.21
CA GLN A 506 -2.79 21.73 2.11
C GLN A 506 -3.19 21.95 3.56
N GLU A 507 -3.16 20.86 4.33
CA GLU A 507 -3.49 20.86 5.77
C GLU A 507 -2.26 20.49 6.61
N VAL A 508 -2.33 20.86 7.89
CA VAL A 508 -1.32 20.54 8.92
C VAL A 508 -2.00 19.81 10.06
N VAL A 509 -1.44 18.70 10.47
CA VAL A 509 -1.85 17.98 11.67
C VAL A 509 -1.05 18.51 12.87
N GLY A 510 -1.75 19.05 13.86
CA GLY A 510 -1.15 19.70 15.03
C GLY A 510 -1.28 21.22 15.01
N GLY A 511 -0.32 21.93 15.63
CA GLY A 511 -0.30 23.39 15.67
C GLY A 511 -0.11 24.01 14.28
N ARG A 512 -0.76 25.14 14.04
CA ARG A 512 -0.62 25.87 12.75
C ARG A 512 0.70 26.64 12.64
N ARG A 513 1.51 26.71 13.70
CA ARG A 513 2.87 27.28 13.81
C ARG A 513 3.64 26.53 14.88
N GLY A 514 4.96 26.58 14.86
CA GLY A 514 5.78 25.92 15.89
C GLY A 514 7.26 25.87 15.52
N GLU A 515 8.01 25.11 16.31
CA GLU A 515 9.46 24.97 16.14
C GLU A 515 9.82 24.04 14.98
N LEU A 516 9.08 22.94 14.79
CA LEU A 516 9.41 21.92 13.79
C LEU A 516 8.17 21.54 12.96
N LEU A 517 8.29 21.63 11.64
CA LEU A 517 7.35 21.05 10.69
C LEU A 517 7.97 19.79 10.08
N VAL A 518 7.35 18.66 10.32
CA VAL A 518 7.67 17.40 9.65
C VAL A 518 6.90 17.37 8.34
N VAL A 519 7.61 17.16 7.24
CA VAL A 519 7.05 17.04 5.89
C VAL A 519 7.24 15.62 5.40
N GLY A 520 6.20 15.02 4.85
CA GLY A 520 6.25 13.70 4.22
C GLY A 520 5.24 13.54 3.10
N TRP A 521 5.28 12.42 2.42
CA TRP A 521 4.34 12.06 1.37
C TRP A 521 4.21 10.54 1.26
N GLY A 522 3.19 10.04 0.55
CA GLY A 522 3.04 8.61 0.30
C GLY A 522 2.95 7.75 1.56
N GLY A 523 3.51 6.54 1.54
CA GLY A 523 3.42 5.54 2.62
C GLY A 523 4.12 5.89 3.93
N THR A 524 4.80 7.04 4.03
CA THR A 524 5.42 7.49 5.28
C THR A 524 4.41 8.03 6.30
N TYR A 525 3.17 8.30 5.91
CA TYR A 525 2.17 9.01 6.71
C TYR A 525 1.98 8.45 8.12
N GLY A 526 1.70 7.15 8.24
CA GLY A 526 1.37 6.53 9.53
C GLY A 526 2.50 6.65 10.55
N HIS A 527 3.74 6.41 10.12
CA HIS A 527 4.92 6.49 10.97
C HIS A 527 5.21 7.93 11.42
N LEU A 528 5.14 8.89 10.48
CA LEU A 528 5.32 10.32 10.79
C LEU A 528 4.23 10.83 11.74
N LEU A 529 2.98 10.46 11.49
CA LEU A 529 1.83 10.85 12.32
C LEU A 529 1.99 10.34 13.75
N THR A 530 2.40 9.08 13.92
CA THR A 530 2.56 8.47 15.24
C THR A 530 3.69 9.14 16.01
N ALA A 531 4.86 9.32 15.38
CA ALA A 531 6.01 9.99 16.01
C ALA A 531 5.69 11.44 16.42
N VAL A 532 5.03 12.20 15.54
CA VAL A 532 4.60 13.58 15.83
C VAL A 532 3.60 13.61 16.99
N ARG A 533 2.60 12.74 17.01
CA ARG A 533 1.62 12.68 18.11
C ARG A 533 2.25 12.30 19.45
N GLU A 534 3.21 11.39 19.47
CA GLU A 534 3.94 11.04 20.70
C GLU A 534 4.71 12.24 21.27
N LEU A 535 5.37 13.03 20.43
CA LEU A 535 6.08 14.24 20.85
C LEU A 535 5.10 15.33 21.30
N GLN A 536 3.97 15.51 20.61
CA GLN A 536 2.92 16.45 21.01
C GLN A 536 2.35 16.11 22.40
N ARG A 537 2.14 14.82 22.71
CA ARG A 537 1.71 14.39 24.06
C ARG A 537 2.73 14.74 25.15
N ARG A 538 4.01 14.89 24.78
CA ARG A 538 5.09 15.34 25.68
C ARG A 538 5.21 16.87 25.73
N GLY A 539 4.32 17.62 25.06
CA GLY A 539 4.31 19.09 25.04
C GLY A 539 5.20 19.73 23.97
N GLU A 540 5.81 18.95 23.07
CA GLU A 540 6.70 19.47 22.04
C GLU A 540 5.92 20.18 20.91
N GLN A 541 6.51 21.28 20.39
CA GLN A 541 5.92 22.09 19.31
C GLN A 541 6.32 21.55 17.93
N VAL A 542 5.79 20.40 17.59
CA VAL A 542 5.99 19.72 16.31
C VAL A 542 4.67 19.51 15.60
N SER A 543 4.65 19.63 14.27
CA SER A 543 3.46 19.41 13.44
C SER A 543 3.81 18.64 12.18
N LEU A 544 2.81 18.00 11.56
CA LEU A 544 2.96 17.21 10.34
C LEU A 544 2.24 17.89 9.16
N CYS A 545 2.96 18.11 8.07
CA CYS A 545 2.42 18.49 6.76
C CYS A 545 2.68 17.35 5.78
N HIS A 546 1.65 16.56 5.48
CA HIS A 546 1.76 15.38 4.62
C HIS A 546 1.10 15.61 3.27
N PHE A 547 1.80 15.25 2.19
CA PHE A 547 1.36 15.52 0.82
C PHE A 547 0.78 14.29 0.13
N ASN A 548 -0.40 14.45 -0.45
CA ASN A 548 -1.01 13.47 -1.35
C ASN A 548 -1.12 14.01 -2.80
N PHE A 549 -1.15 15.32 -2.98
CA PHE A 549 -0.99 15.98 -4.27
C PHE A 549 0.44 16.52 -4.35
N ILE A 550 1.22 15.94 -5.24
CA ILE A 550 2.66 16.23 -5.37
C ILE A 550 2.91 17.28 -6.45
N HIS A 551 2.28 17.12 -7.62
CA HIS A 551 2.35 18.08 -8.70
C HIS A 551 1.00 18.18 -9.44
N PRO A 552 0.39 19.39 -9.48
CA PRO A 552 0.80 20.60 -8.79
C PRO A 552 0.62 20.48 -7.27
N LEU A 553 1.42 21.23 -6.51
CA LEU A 553 1.25 21.34 -5.06
C LEU A 553 -0.08 22.02 -4.73
N PRO A 554 -0.75 21.64 -3.63
CA PRO A 554 -1.95 22.32 -3.16
C PRO A 554 -1.69 23.78 -2.80
N ARG A 555 -2.74 24.61 -2.78
CA ARG A 555 -2.65 25.99 -2.28
C ARG A 555 -2.35 26.04 -0.79
N GLY A 556 -1.69 27.11 -0.34
CA GLY A 556 -1.41 27.37 1.07
C GLY A 556 -0.08 26.82 1.58
N VAL A 557 0.70 26.13 0.74
CA VAL A 557 1.97 25.51 1.18
C VAL A 557 2.99 26.55 1.64
N ARG A 558 3.16 27.66 0.90
CA ARG A 558 4.09 28.74 1.26
C ARG A 558 3.76 29.34 2.62
N GLU A 559 2.49 29.60 2.88
CA GLU A 559 2.01 30.16 4.17
C GLU A 559 2.17 29.14 5.31
N ILE A 560 2.07 27.85 5.03
CA ILE A 560 2.35 26.82 6.04
C ILE A 560 3.83 26.86 6.39
N PHE A 561 4.71 26.78 5.43
CA PHE A 561 6.16 26.74 5.65
C PHE A 561 6.67 27.97 6.40
N SER A 562 6.16 29.18 6.10
CA SER A 562 6.57 30.43 6.75
C SER A 562 6.23 30.52 8.26
N ARG A 563 5.42 29.60 8.79
CA ARG A 563 4.97 29.60 10.20
C ARG A 563 5.80 28.69 11.11
N PHE A 564 6.79 27.99 10.56
CA PHE A 564 7.62 27.08 11.32
C PHE A 564 9.10 27.52 11.23
N ARG A 565 9.81 27.35 12.34
CA ARG A 565 11.23 27.72 12.40
C ARG A 565 12.09 26.77 11.61
N ARG A 566 11.78 25.48 11.61
CA ARG A 566 12.50 24.41 10.91
C ARG A 566 11.52 23.53 10.15
N ILE A 567 11.99 23.04 9.00
CA ILE A 567 11.24 22.11 8.16
C ILE A 567 12.13 20.89 7.89
N VAL A 568 11.66 19.68 8.23
CA VAL A 568 12.35 18.43 7.91
C VAL A 568 11.51 17.60 6.96
N VAL A 569 12.09 17.18 5.84
CA VAL A 569 11.45 16.29 4.85
C VAL A 569 11.92 14.87 5.08
N CYS A 570 10.97 13.96 5.30
CA CYS A 570 11.22 12.56 5.61
C CYS A 570 10.78 11.67 4.45
N GLU A 571 11.73 10.93 3.85
CA GLU A 571 11.49 10.17 2.63
C GLU A 571 12.20 8.81 2.62
N LEU A 572 11.56 7.82 1.98
CA LEU A 572 12.19 6.51 1.72
C LEU A 572 12.96 6.52 0.38
N ASN A 573 13.75 7.56 0.18
CA ASN A 573 14.65 7.80 -0.96
C ASN A 573 15.76 8.79 -0.57
N SER A 574 16.55 9.27 -1.52
CA SER A 574 17.68 10.18 -1.27
C SER A 574 17.31 11.67 -1.15
N GLY A 575 16.02 12.00 -0.93
CA GLY A 575 15.56 13.39 -0.79
C GLY A 575 14.97 13.97 -2.09
N GLN A 576 14.23 13.17 -2.83
CA GLN A 576 13.63 13.57 -4.12
C GLN A 576 12.56 14.66 -3.94
N PHE A 577 11.69 14.52 -2.93
CA PHE A 577 10.67 15.54 -2.65
C PHE A 577 11.28 16.79 -2.03
N ALA A 578 12.29 16.65 -1.15
CA ALA A 578 13.03 17.78 -0.63
C ALA A 578 13.71 18.59 -1.76
N GLY A 579 14.25 17.90 -2.78
CA GLY A 579 14.80 18.54 -3.98
C GLY A 579 13.73 19.28 -4.77
N TYR A 580 12.56 18.67 -4.98
CA TYR A 580 11.41 19.28 -5.64
C TYR A 580 10.90 20.51 -4.87
N LEU A 581 10.75 20.43 -3.55
CA LEU A 581 10.33 21.56 -2.72
C LEU A 581 11.31 22.74 -2.78
N ARG A 582 12.62 22.47 -2.78
CA ARG A 582 13.65 23.53 -2.98
C ARG A 582 13.54 24.23 -4.32
N GLN A 583 13.18 23.50 -5.37
CA GLN A 583 12.95 24.10 -6.69
C GLN A 583 11.71 25.02 -6.68
N GLN A 584 10.66 24.66 -5.93
CA GLN A 584 9.43 25.43 -5.84
C GLN A 584 9.50 26.61 -4.85
N PHE A 585 10.33 26.49 -3.79
CA PHE A 585 10.39 27.44 -2.67
C PHE A 585 11.85 27.66 -2.27
N GLN A 586 12.54 28.56 -3.00
CA GLN A 586 13.97 28.83 -2.80
C GLN A 586 14.27 29.58 -1.50
N GLU A 587 13.27 30.22 -0.90
CA GLU A 587 13.37 30.99 0.33
C GLU A 587 13.40 30.16 1.60
N PHE A 588 13.05 28.85 1.54
CA PHE A 588 13.02 27.97 2.71
C PHE A 588 14.18 26.98 2.71
N GLU A 589 14.72 26.72 3.90
CA GLU A 589 15.64 25.63 4.12
C GLU A 589 14.89 24.35 4.46
N PHE A 590 15.21 23.26 3.76
CA PHE A 590 14.63 21.93 3.99
C PHE A 590 15.69 20.98 4.52
N LEU A 591 15.63 20.65 5.81
CA LEU A 591 16.38 19.56 6.40
C LEU A 591 15.89 18.23 5.80
N ARG A 592 16.71 17.20 5.82
CA ARG A 592 16.36 15.90 5.24
C ARG A 592 16.60 14.78 6.24
N TYR A 593 15.63 13.89 6.35
CA TYR A 593 15.78 12.61 7.03
C TYR A 593 15.38 11.50 6.07
N ASN A 594 16.37 10.80 5.51
CA ASN A 594 16.20 9.87 4.40
C ASN A 594 16.55 8.45 4.84
N LYS A 595 15.80 7.45 4.34
CA LYS A 595 16.06 6.03 4.57
C LYS A 595 15.93 5.26 3.26
N ILE A 596 16.95 4.48 2.88
CA ILE A 596 16.98 3.64 1.67
C ILE A 596 17.39 2.23 2.07
N GLN A 597 16.45 1.47 2.59
CA GLN A 597 16.71 0.13 3.17
C GLN A 597 15.70 -0.92 2.72
N GLY A 598 14.75 -0.55 1.84
CA GLY A 598 13.64 -1.43 1.50
C GLY A 598 12.70 -1.72 2.69
N LEU A 599 12.66 -0.83 3.66
CA LEU A 599 11.86 -0.92 4.89
C LEU A 599 11.20 0.44 5.18
N PRO A 600 9.99 0.46 5.77
CA PRO A 600 9.41 1.69 6.27
C PRO A 600 10.25 2.30 7.40
N PHE A 601 9.99 3.55 7.74
CA PHE A 601 10.51 4.13 8.98
C PHE A 601 10.01 3.36 10.20
N THR A 602 10.76 3.45 11.30
CA THR A 602 10.27 3.13 12.64
C THR A 602 9.80 4.41 13.34
N VAL A 603 8.79 4.30 14.21
CA VAL A 603 8.33 5.43 15.03
C VAL A 603 9.45 5.90 15.96
N THR A 604 10.21 4.94 16.49
CA THR A 604 11.34 5.18 17.39
C THR A 604 12.41 6.04 16.73
N GLU A 605 12.91 5.68 15.52
CA GLU A 605 13.96 6.46 14.84
C GLU A 605 13.48 7.87 14.47
N LEU A 606 12.21 8.02 14.07
CA LEU A 606 11.62 9.31 13.74
C LEU A 606 11.47 10.20 14.99
N ARG A 607 10.93 9.65 16.08
CA ARG A 607 10.78 10.37 17.34
C ARG A 607 12.12 10.87 17.87
N ASP A 608 13.16 10.03 17.84
CA ASP A 608 14.47 10.36 18.36
C ASP A 608 15.12 11.46 17.50
N GLU A 609 15.00 11.39 16.17
CA GLU A 609 15.49 12.44 15.27
C GLU A 609 14.72 13.76 15.45
N PHE A 610 13.39 13.73 15.55
CA PHE A 610 12.61 14.95 15.76
C PHE A 610 12.91 15.58 17.11
N ALA A 611 13.08 14.79 18.17
CA ALA A 611 13.52 15.29 19.47
C ALA A 611 14.91 15.94 19.44
N ARG A 612 15.83 15.38 18.64
CA ARG A 612 17.16 15.99 18.39
C ARG A 612 17.04 17.35 17.68
N LEU A 613 16.20 17.40 16.62
CA LEU A 613 15.97 18.64 15.86
C LEU A 613 15.29 19.73 16.68
N LEU A 614 14.42 19.40 17.62
CA LEU A 614 13.78 20.35 18.51
C LEU A 614 14.76 20.99 19.51
N LYS A 615 15.82 20.26 19.89
CA LYS A 615 16.84 20.76 20.84
C LYS A 615 17.98 21.54 20.17
N SER A 616 18.22 21.37 18.87
CA SER A 616 19.23 22.09 18.10
C SER A 616 18.75 23.46 17.62
#